data_2c2acbe582ef7c2c4a3e1fd2a2ce5b2e
#
_entry.id   2c2acbe582ef7c2c4a3e1fd2a2ce5b2e
#
_cell.length_a   1.000
_cell.length_b   1.000
_cell.length_c   1.000
_cell.angle_alpha   90.00
_cell.angle_beta   90.00
_cell.angle_gamma   90.00
#
_symmetry.space_group_name_H-M   'P 1'
#
loop_
_entity.id
_entity.type
_entity.pdbx_description
1 polymer ?
#
loop_
_entity_poly.entity_id
_entity_poly.type
_entity_poly.pdbx_seq_one_letter_code
_entity_poly.pdbx_strand_id
1 'polypeptide(L)'
;KKVSGAIDAQVKAVEQAEKDEKASTLKLVYRDCIGELEQLVPFEKLLVPQWLNKTFDLAQAEKELRKAVETRREELRLIRETCGEDAEPCITEYLRSLSVNDALHEHSRRERARVAQAEAEANRQAAERARAAAPVIIPPTEEERQLKEDAAREARSNAFITASGRLD
;
A
#
# COMPACT_ATOMS: atom_id res chain seq x y z
N LYS A 1 12.34 -59.41 0.75
CA LYS A 1 11.67 -58.10 0.60
C LYS A 1 11.43 -57.34 1.94
N LYS A 2 11.25 -58.01 3.10
CA LYS A 2 11.02 -57.33 4.41
C LYS A 2 12.30 -56.72 5.02
N VAL A 3 13.47 -57.29 4.78
CA VAL A 3 14.77 -56.84 5.36
C VAL A 3 15.23 -55.52 4.69
N SER A 4 15.01 -55.35 3.37
CA SER A 4 15.36 -54.12 2.65
C SER A 4 14.58 -52.91 3.19
N GLY A 5 13.28 -53.06 3.46
CA GLY A 5 12.48 -51.95 3.99
C GLY A 5 12.87 -51.48 5.39
N ALA A 6 13.39 -52.39 6.25
CA ALA A 6 13.88 -52.00 7.58
C ALA A 6 15.21 -51.24 7.50
N ILE A 7 16.11 -51.63 6.60
CA ILE A 7 17.38 -50.92 6.35
C ILE A 7 17.11 -49.54 5.75
N ASP A 8 16.22 -49.43 4.78
CA ASP A 8 15.84 -48.16 4.16
C ASP A 8 15.24 -47.19 5.19
N ALA A 9 14.41 -47.68 6.13
CA ALA A 9 13.87 -46.89 7.21
C ALA A 9 14.94 -46.38 8.18
N GLN A 10 15.92 -47.23 8.52
CA GLN A 10 17.05 -46.85 9.38
C GLN A 10 17.95 -45.80 8.70
N VAL A 11 18.26 -45.98 7.44
CA VAL A 11 19.04 -44.96 6.65
C VAL A 11 18.35 -43.63 6.67
N LYS A 12 17.04 -43.57 6.36
CA LYS A 12 16.25 -42.34 6.42
C LYS A 12 16.20 -41.69 7.80
N ALA A 13 16.13 -42.52 8.87
CA ALA A 13 16.13 -42.00 10.23
C ALA A 13 17.47 -41.35 10.58
N VAL A 14 18.58 -41.95 10.17
CA VAL A 14 19.94 -41.39 10.38
C VAL A 14 20.11 -40.09 9.59
N GLU A 15 19.71 -40.08 8.32
CA GLU A 15 19.75 -38.86 7.48
C GLU A 15 18.90 -37.72 8.06
N GLN A 16 17.73 -38.03 8.61
CA GLN A 16 16.88 -37.04 9.26
C GLN A 16 17.53 -36.51 10.55
N ALA A 17 18.11 -37.37 11.37
CA ALA A 17 18.81 -36.96 12.58
C ALA A 17 20.02 -36.05 12.28
N GLU A 18 20.80 -36.34 11.22
CA GLU A 18 21.89 -35.47 10.76
C GLU A 18 21.38 -34.09 10.32
N LYS A 19 20.22 -34.03 9.64
CA LYS A 19 19.59 -32.76 9.24
C LYS A 19 19.10 -31.96 10.44
N ASP A 20 18.49 -32.63 11.41
CA ASP A 20 17.96 -31.99 12.61
C ASP A 20 19.09 -31.43 13.50
N GLU A 21 20.22 -32.12 13.57
CA GLU A 21 21.43 -31.66 14.26
C GLU A 21 22.00 -30.40 13.58
N LYS A 22 22.15 -30.43 12.24
CA LYS A 22 22.58 -29.25 11.48
C LYS A 22 21.61 -28.06 11.66
N ALA A 23 20.31 -28.29 11.58
CA ALA A 23 19.29 -27.26 11.80
C ALA A 23 19.40 -26.67 13.21
N SER A 24 19.64 -27.52 14.22
CA SER A 24 19.79 -27.06 15.59
C SER A 24 21.04 -26.19 15.77
N THR A 25 22.15 -26.58 15.16
CA THR A 25 23.39 -25.79 15.17
C THR A 25 23.19 -24.45 14.48
N LEU A 26 22.60 -24.45 13.30
CA LEU A 26 22.28 -23.18 12.57
C LEU A 26 21.32 -22.29 13.35
N LYS A 27 20.38 -22.87 14.08
CA LYS A 27 19.46 -22.11 14.94
C LYS A 27 20.18 -21.44 16.12
N LEU A 28 21.22 -22.05 16.67
CA LEU A 28 22.07 -21.41 17.69
C LEU A 28 22.85 -20.24 17.09
N VAL A 29 23.46 -20.43 15.91
CA VAL A 29 24.15 -19.34 15.19
C VAL A 29 23.20 -18.20 14.85
N TYR A 30 21.98 -18.52 14.42
CA TYR A 30 20.94 -17.52 14.17
C TYR A 30 20.64 -16.70 15.41
N ARG A 31 20.39 -17.31 16.56
CA ARG A 31 20.12 -16.62 17.82
C ARG A 31 21.26 -15.71 18.26
N ASP A 32 22.49 -16.16 18.05
CA ASP A 32 23.70 -15.39 18.35
C ASP A 32 23.83 -14.11 17.51
N CYS A 33 23.41 -14.16 16.25
CA CYS A 33 23.59 -13.04 15.33
C CYS A 33 22.35 -12.17 15.06
N ILE A 34 21.13 -12.68 15.36
CA ILE A 34 19.88 -11.99 14.98
C ILE A 34 19.55 -10.81 15.89
N GLY A 35 19.77 -10.93 17.20
CA GLY A 35 19.47 -9.88 18.18
C GLY A 35 17.99 -9.47 18.17
N GLU A 36 17.74 -8.16 18.11
CA GLU A 36 16.40 -7.59 18.16
C GLU A 36 15.49 -7.99 16.99
N LEU A 37 16.07 -8.48 15.89
CA LEU A 37 15.30 -8.91 14.71
C LEU A 37 14.64 -10.28 14.89
N GLU A 38 14.92 -11.02 15.97
CA GLU A 38 14.39 -12.39 16.21
C GLU A 38 12.85 -12.41 16.17
N GLN A 39 12.20 -11.37 16.68
CA GLN A 39 10.75 -11.24 16.69
C GLN A 39 10.16 -10.93 15.31
N LEU A 40 10.95 -10.34 14.43
CA LEU A 40 10.52 -9.86 13.12
C LEU A 40 10.74 -10.90 12.03
N VAL A 41 11.91 -11.54 12.01
CA VAL A 41 12.31 -12.47 10.94
C VAL A 41 12.59 -13.86 11.56
N PRO A 42 11.64 -14.79 11.55
CA PRO A 42 11.83 -16.11 12.12
C PRO A 42 12.90 -16.92 11.34
N PHE A 43 13.61 -17.79 12.05
CA PHE A 43 14.69 -18.64 11.52
C PHE A 43 14.26 -19.42 10.27
N GLU A 44 13.05 -19.94 10.28
CA GLU A 44 12.49 -20.76 9.20
C GLU A 44 12.42 -20.02 7.85
N LYS A 45 12.31 -18.68 7.87
CA LYS A 45 12.34 -17.85 6.67
C LYS A 45 13.73 -17.64 6.07
N LEU A 46 14.78 -17.83 6.89
CA LEU A 46 16.17 -17.68 6.47
C LEU A 46 16.83 -19.00 6.17
N LEU A 47 16.26 -20.12 6.66
CA LEU A 47 16.79 -21.45 6.47
C LEU A 47 16.68 -21.90 5.02
N VAL A 48 17.82 -22.13 4.37
CA VAL A 48 17.87 -22.69 3.04
C VAL A 48 17.96 -24.22 3.14
N PRO A 49 17.01 -24.98 2.56
CA PRO A 49 16.99 -26.45 2.70
C PRO A 49 18.28 -27.14 2.26
N GLN A 50 19.00 -26.56 1.31
CA GLN A 50 20.29 -27.09 0.80
C GLN A 50 21.37 -27.14 1.87
N TRP A 51 21.35 -26.23 2.86
CA TRP A 51 22.32 -26.22 3.96
C TRP A 51 22.22 -27.47 4.84
N LEU A 52 21.06 -28.12 4.87
CA LEU A 52 20.82 -29.33 5.64
C LEU A 52 21.30 -30.60 4.93
N ASN A 53 21.71 -30.51 3.65
CA ASN A 53 22.25 -31.67 2.96
C ASN A 53 23.56 -32.12 3.57
N LYS A 54 23.79 -33.46 3.58
CA LYS A 54 24.99 -34.07 4.14
C LYS A 54 26.29 -33.54 3.51
N THR A 55 26.25 -33.28 2.21
CA THR A 55 27.39 -32.78 1.42
C THR A 55 27.66 -31.28 1.56
N PHE A 56 26.74 -30.53 2.15
CA PHE A 56 26.93 -29.09 2.34
C PHE A 56 27.76 -28.81 3.60
N ASP A 57 28.79 -28.00 3.47
CA ASP A 57 29.65 -27.65 4.59
C ASP A 57 28.94 -26.78 5.61
N LEU A 58 29.01 -27.16 6.88
CA LEU A 58 28.33 -26.46 7.97
C LEU A 58 28.91 -25.07 8.18
N ALA A 59 30.25 -24.90 8.10
CA ALA A 59 30.87 -23.58 8.25
C ALA A 59 30.46 -22.63 7.14
N GLN A 60 30.28 -23.13 5.91
CA GLN A 60 29.75 -22.35 4.82
C GLN A 60 28.28 -21.95 5.06
N ALA A 61 27.44 -22.88 5.56
CA ALA A 61 26.05 -22.60 5.90
C ALA A 61 25.95 -21.51 6.99
N GLU A 62 26.78 -21.60 8.03
CA GLU A 62 26.85 -20.57 9.09
C GLU A 62 27.22 -19.18 8.52
N LYS A 63 28.21 -19.13 7.65
CA LYS A 63 28.65 -17.89 7.00
C LYS A 63 27.52 -17.28 6.15
N GLU A 64 26.83 -18.11 5.37
CA GLU A 64 25.71 -17.67 4.53
C GLU A 64 24.53 -17.18 5.38
N LEU A 65 24.24 -17.87 6.49
CA LEU A 65 23.20 -17.47 7.44
C LEU A 65 23.51 -16.11 8.09
N ARG A 66 24.74 -15.89 8.57
CA ARG A 66 25.18 -14.60 9.12
C ARG A 66 25.04 -13.47 8.09
N LYS A 67 25.44 -13.75 6.86
CA LYS A 67 25.26 -12.79 5.75
C LYS A 67 23.79 -12.51 5.47
N ALA A 68 22.93 -13.53 5.48
CA ALA A 68 21.50 -13.35 5.29
C ALA A 68 20.89 -12.49 6.39
N VAL A 69 21.26 -12.70 7.66
CA VAL A 69 20.80 -11.87 8.79
C VAL A 69 21.24 -10.41 8.61
N GLU A 70 22.50 -10.17 8.23
CA GLU A 70 23.01 -8.82 8.02
C GLU A 70 22.28 -8.11 6.87
N THR A 71 22.04 -8.82 5.76
CA THR A 71 21.23 -8.29 4.65
C THR A 71 19.84 -7.86 5.13
N ARG A 72 19.15 -8.68 5.95
CA ARG A 72 17.82 -8.31 6.49
C ARG A 72 17.88 -7.08 7.40
N ARG A 73 18.97 -6.93 8.17
CA ARG A 73 19.19 -5.75 9.01
C ARG A 73 19.34 -4.48 8.18
N GLU A 74 20.15 -4.56 7.12
CA GLU A 74 20.35 -3.44 6.20
C GLU A 74 19.06 -3.08 5.45
N GLU A 75 18.31 -4.05 4.97
CA GLU A 75 17.03 -3.83 4.29
C GLU A 75 15.99 -3.17 5.20
N LEU A 76 15.87 -3.61 6.45
CA LEU A 76 14.97 -2.98 7.43
C LEU A 76 15.40 -1.56 7.78
N ARG A 77 16.71 -1.30 7.84
CA ARG A 77 17.23 0.06 8.03
C ARG A 77 16.86 0.94 6.85
N LEU A 78 17.09 0.46 5.63
CA LEU A 78 16.73 1.18 4.42
C LEU A 78 15.25 1.52 4.35
N ILE A 79 14.37 0.57 4.69
CA ILE A 79 12.92 0.80 4.73
C ILE A 79 12.57 1.89 5.75
N ARG A 80 13.14 1.86 6.96
CA ARG A 80 12.90 2.89 7.98
C ARG A 80 13.36 4.28 7.52
N GLU A 81 14.53 4.37 6.91
CA GLU A 81 15.09 5.63 6.40
C GLU A 81 14.25 6.17 5.22
N THR A 82 13.79 5.29 4.32
CA THR A 82 13.07 5.70 3.11
C THR A 82 11.59 6.00 3.38
N CYS A 83 10.92 5.19 4.19
CA CYS A 83 9.47 5.30 4.42
C CYS A 83 9.11 6.29 5.54
N GLY A 84 10.06 6.69 6.40
CA GLY A 84 9.82 7.67 7.46
C GLY A 84 8.61 7.34 8.34
N GLU A 85 7.60 8.19 8.32
CA GLU A 85 6.35 7.99 9.09
C GLU A 85 5.56 6.75 8.69
N ASP A 86 5.72 6.27 7.45
CA ASP A 86 5.08 5.05 6.94
C ASP A 86 5.93 3.79 7.18
N ALA A 87 7.01 3.85 7.97
CA ALA A 87 7.94 2.74 8.14
C ALA A 87 7.26 1.46 8.66
N GLU A 88 6.39 1.55 9.66
CA GLU A 88 5.73 0.37 10.26
C GLU A 88 4.87 -0.41 9.25
N PRO A 89 3.96 0.21 8.48
CA PRO A 89 3.25 -0.48 7.41
C PRO A 89 4.16 -1.09 6.35
N CYS A 90 5.24 -0.39 5.97
CA CYS A 90 6.22 -0.87 4.99
C CYS A 90 7.01 -2.07 5.51
N ILE A 91 7.40 -2.06 6.80
CA ILE A 91 8.04 -3.19 7.47
C ILE A 91 7.08 -4.39 7.51
N THR A 92 5.81 -4.17 7.81
CA THR A 92 4.80 -5.26 7.82
C THR A 92 4.71 -5.93 6.45
N GLU A 93 4.68 -5.15 5.37
CA GLU A 93 4.66 -5.70 4.01
C GLU A 93 5.99 -6.40 3.66
N TYR A 94 7.12 -5.82 4.04
CA TYR A 94 8.43 -6.45 3.90
C TYR A 94 8.49 -7.81 4.61
N LEU A 95 8.02 -7.90 5.85
CA LEU A 95 8.05 -9.16 6.62
C LEU A 95 7.17 -10.25 6.01
N ARG A 96 6.15 -9.88 5.25
CA ARG A 96 5.29 -10.82 4.52
C ARG A 96 6.02 -11.44 3.32
N SER A 97 6.70 -10.62 2.50
CA SER A 97 7.31 -11.01 1.23
C SER A 97 8.82 -11.16 1.27
N LEU A 98 9.51 -10.59 2.28
CA LEU A 98 10.95 -10.37 2.36
C LEU A 98 11.51 -9.60 1.15
N SER A 99 10.71 -8.72 0.57
CA SER A 99 11.03 -7.90 -0.59
C SER A 99 10.99 -6.42 -0.23
N VAL A 100 12.12 -5.74 -0.39
CA VAL A 100 12.21 -4.28 -0.22
C VAL A 100 11.32 -3.57 -1.23
N ASN A 101 11.22 -4.09 -2.46
CA ASN A 101 10.37 -3.50 -3.49
C ASN A 101 8.90 -3.46 -3.07
N ASP A 102 8.39 -4.52 -2.44
CA ASP A 102 7.00 -4.56 -1.99
C ASP A 102 6.74 -3.53 -0.89
N ALA A 103 7.70 -3.36 0.04
CA ALA A 103 7.65 -2.32 1.06
C ALA A 103 7.62 -0.90 0.44
N LEU A 104 8.46 -0.63 -0.56
CA LEU A 104 8.49 0.66 -1.25
C LEU A 104 7.23 0.90 -2.10
N HIS A 105 6.65 -0.15 -2.67
CA HIS A 105 5.35 -0.05 -3.35
C HIS A 105 4.23 0.32 -2.38
N GLU A 106 4.23 -0.26 -1.17
CA GLU A 106 3.27 0.11 -0.13
C GLU A 106 3.42 1.58 0.28
N HIS A 107 4.65 2.06 0.48
CA HIS A 107 4.93 3.47 0.73
C HIS A 107 4.37 4.38 -0.36
N SER A 108 4.71 4.10 -1.63
CA SER A 108 4.22 4.86 -2.78
C SER A 108 2.69 4.85 -2.90
N ARG A 109 2.04 3.73 -2.57
CA ARG A 109 0.58 3.61 -2.54
C ARG A 109 -0.04 4.52 -1.49
N ARG A 110 0.52 4.56 -0.28
CA ARG A 110 0.05 5.41 0.82
C ARG A 110 0.25 6.88 0.52
N GLU A 111 1.39 7.25 -0.03
CA GLU A 111 1.66 8.62 -0.43
C GLU A 111 0.69 9.13 -1.49
N ARG A 112 0.42 8.34 -2.54
CA ARG A 112 -0.60 8.66 -3.54
C ARG A 112 -1.99 8.82 -2.93
N ALA A 113 -2.35 7.96 -1.97
CA ALA A 113 -3.63 8.05 -1.29
C ALA A 113 -3.74 9.35 -0.46
N ARG A 114 -2.68 9.77 0.23
CA ARG A 114 -2.63 11.04 0.97
C ARG A 114 -2.78 12.25 0.04
N VAL A 115 -2.05 12.25 -1.08
CA VAL A 115 -2.16 13.30 -2.08
C VAL A 115 -3.59 13.39 -2.63
N ALA A 116 -4.18 12.27 -3.02
CA ALA A 116 -5.54 12.22 -3.53
C ALA A 116 -6.58 12.70 -2.49
N GLN A 117 -6.39 12.35 -1.21
CA GLN A 117 -7.26 12.84 -0.13
C GLN A 117 -7.13 14.36 0.06
N ALA A 118 -5.90 14.88 0.06
CA ALA A 118 -5.66 16.33 0.19
C ALA A 118 -6.27 17.10 -0.98
N GLU A 119 -6.13 16.62 -2.20
CA GLU A 119 -6.77 17.21 -3.39
C GLU A 119 -8.30 17.16 -3.32
N ALA A 120 -8.88 16.04 -2.90
CA ALA A 120 -10.31 15.90 -2.73
C ALA A 120 -10.86 16.83 -1.64
N GLU A 121 -10.11 17.05 -0.58
CA GLU A 121 -10.48 17.99 0.49
C GLU A 121 -10.37 19.43 0.02
N ALA A 122 -9.28 19.80 -0.67
CA ALA A 122 -9.11 21.12 -1.25
C ALA A 122 -10.24 21.44 -2.25
N ASN A 123 -10.62 20.50 -3.11
CA ASN A 123 -11.73 20.64 -4.04
C ASN A 123 -13.08 20.80 -3.33
N ARG A 124 -13.31 20.06 -2.24
CA ARG A 124 -14.52 20.24 -1.41
C ARG A 124 -14.59 21.63 -0.80
N GLN A 125 -13.50 22.10 -0.21
CA GLN A 125 -13.42 23.45 0.37
C GLN A 125 -13.60 24.54 -0.69
N ALA A 126 -13.01 24.37 -1.87
CA ALA A 126 -13.19 25.30 -2.99
C ALA A 126 -14.65 25.34 -3.46
N ALA A 127 -15.30 24.18 -3.59
CA ALA A 127 -16.72 24.10 -3.96
C ALA A 127 -17.65 24.74 -2.90
N GLU A 128 -17.33 24.53 -1.62
CA GLU A 128 -18.08 25.15 -0.52
C GLU A 128 -17.93 26.68 -0.51
N ARG A 129 -16.71 27.20 -0.70
CA ARG A 129 -16.46 28.63 -0.83
C ARG A 129 -17.18 29.22 -2.05
N ALA A 130 -17.18 28.52 -3.19
CA ALA A 130 -17.88 28.91 -4.38
C ALA A 130 -19.42 28.96 -4.15
N ARG A 131 -19.98 27.98 -3.43
CA ARG A 131 -21.41 27.99 -3.06
C ARG A 131 -21.74 29.13 -2.08
N ALA A 132 -20.88 29.41 -1.12
CA ALA A 132 -21.07 30.48 -0.17
C ALA A 132 -20.94 31.89 -0.85
N ALA A 133 -20.10 32.01 -1.87
CA ALA A 133 -19.91 33.22 -2.65
C ALA A 133 -20.92 33.38 -3.79
N ALA A 134 -21.71 32.36 -4.11
CA ALA A 134 -22.72 32.42 -5.14
C ALA A 134 -23.81 33.45 -4.73
N PRO A 135 -24.17 34.41 -5.60
CA PRO A 135 -25.22 35.37 -5.30
C PRO A 135 -26.53 34.62 -5.02
N VAL A 136 -27.18 34.95 -3.93
CA VAL A 136 -28.52 34.46 -3.63
C VAL A 136 -29.44 34.92 -4.74
N ILE A 137 -29.79 34.05 -5.68
CA ILE A 137 -30.80 34.35 -6.69
C ILE A 137 -32.13 34.37 -5.96
N ILE A 138 -32.51 35.55 -5.51
CA ILE A 138 -33.86 35.78 -4.97
C ILE A 138 -34.80 35.63 -6.17
N PRO A 139 -35.74 34.70 -6.18
CA PRO A 139 -36.69 34.61 -7.29
C PRO A 139 -37.46 35.91 -7.34
N PRO A 140 -37.69 36.46 -8.55
CA PRO A 140 -38.43 37.74 -8.70
C PRO A 140 -39.78 37.62 -8.00
N THR A 141 -40.09 38.66 -7.26
CA THR A 141 -41.40 38.76 -6.58
C THR A 141 -42.54 38.69 -7.58
N GLU A 142 -43.75 38.30 -7.11
CA GLU A 142 -44.94 38.24 -7.94
C GLU A 142 -45.19 39.57 -8.66
N GLU A 143 -44.95 40.69 -7.98
CA GLU A 143 -45.05 42.04 -8.50
C GLU A 143 -44.04 42.31 -9.64
N GLU A 144 -42.79 41.86 -9.48
CA GLU A 144 -41.75 42.00 -10.53
C GLU A 144 -42.06 41.12 -11.76
N ARG A 145 -42.70 39.97 -11.57
CA ARG A 145 -43.18 39.11 -12.68
C ARG A 145 -44.31 39.80 -13.43
N GLN A 146 -45.30 40.29 -12.70
CA GLN A 146 -46.44 41.04 -13.29
C GLN A 146 -45.95 42.24 -14.05
N LEU A 147 -45.05 43.03 -13.48
CA LEU A 147 -44.48 44.21 -14.15
C LEU A 147 -43.76 43.86 -15.46
N LYS A 148 -43.03 42.76 -15.49
CA LYS A 148 -42.36 42.27 -16.71
C LYS A 148 -43.36 41.74 -17.74
N GLU A 149 -44.43 41.06 -17.31
CA GLU A 149 -45.48 40.58 -18.18
C GLU A 149 -46.28 41.75 -18.80
N ASP A 150 -46.63 42.79 -18.01
CA ASP A 150 -47.33 43.96 -18.48
C ASP A 150 -46.46 44.76 -19.45
N ALA A 151 -45.18 44.95 -19.14
CA ALA A 151 -44.26 45.63 -20.08
C ALA A 151 -44.07 44.83 -21.39
N ALA A 152 -44.04 43.51 -21.34
CA ALA A 152 -44.00 42.67 -22.52
C ALA A 152 -45.28 42.72 -23.34
N ARG A 153 -46.44 42.84 -22.68
CA ARG A 153 -47.74 42.98 -23.30
C ARG A 153 -47.87 44.33 -24.00
N GLU A 154 -47.45 45.42 -23.35
CA GLU A 154 -47.40 46.78 -23.91
C GLU A 154 -46.47 46.85 -25.13
N ALA A 155 -45.26 46.23 -25.03
CA ALA A 155 -44.37 46.22 -26.18
C ALA A 155 -44.92 45.44 -27.38
N ARG A 156 -45.69 44.39 -27.18
CA ARG A 156 -46.38 43.66 -28.25
C ARG A 156 -47.52 44.48 -28.85
N SER A 157 -48.28 45.17 -28.02
CA SER A 157 -49.38 46.07 -28.47
C SER A 157 -48.83 47.20 -29.32
N ASN A 158 -47.75 47.86 -28.89
CA ASN A 158 -47.09 48.89 -29.61
C ASN A 158 -46.45 48.44 -30.94
N ALA A 159 -45.88 47.23 -30.96
CA ALA A 159 -45.36 46.63 -32.19
C ALA A 159 -46.48 46.31 -33.19
N PHE A 160 -47.65 45.90 -32.71
CA PHE A 160 -48.83 45.67 -33.59
C PHE A 160 -49.38 46.95 -34.17
N ILE A 161 -49.48 48.04 -33.38
CA ILE A 161 -49.95 49.35 -33.82
C ILE A 161 -49.03 49.92 -34.88
N THR A 162 -47.69 49.79 -34.70
CA THR A 162 -46.69 50.28 -35.67
C THR A 162 -46.70 49.44 -36.96
N ALA A 163 -47.02 48.17 -36.92
CA ALA A 163 -47.14 47.32 -38.11
C ALA A 163 -48.43 47.60 -38.92
N SER A 164 -49.54 47.92 -38.20
CA SER A 164 -50.81 48.20 -38.85
C SER A 164 -50.92 49.63 -39.40
N GLY A 165 -50.12 50.56 -38.87
CA GLY A 165 -50.07 51.97 -39.36
C GLY A 165 -49.19 52.20 -40.60
N ARG A 166 -48.66 51.18 -41.22
CA ARG A 166 -47.81 51.18 -42.46
C ARG A 166 -48.57 50.73 -43.72
N LEU A 167 -49.88 50.59 -43.65
CA LEU A 167 -50.72 50.09 -44.77
C LEU A 167 -51.66 51.17 -45.33
N ASP A 168 -51.24 52.44 -45.29
CA ASP A 168 -51.87 53.53 -46.06
C ASP A 168 -50.88 54.19 -46.98
#